data_f42cbb731d8b096f66e638a451d5571c
#
_entry.id   f42cbb731d8b096f66e638a451d5571c
#
_cell.length_a   1.000
_cell.length_b   1.000
_cell.length_c   1.000
_cell.angle_alpha   90.00
_cell.angle_beta   90.00
_cell.angle_gamma   90.00
#
_symmetry.space_group_name_H-M   'P 1'
#
loop_
_entity.id
_entity.type
_entity.pdbx_description
1 polymer ?
#
loop_
_entity_poly.entity_id
_entity_poly.type
_entity_poly.pdbx_seq_one_letter_code
_entity_poly.pdbx_strand_id
1 'polypeptide(L)'
;MKSVTSKDVVNFIKEHVIHRFGTPQTITANGGSVFISEEFRKFTADVGIKLIRSSPYYAQANGQAEASNQSLIKLIKRKINENSRRWHEVLSEALWAHRISCHGATKTSPYHLVYGHEAVLPWEITAGSRGVEFQNNLTAE
;
A
#
# COMPACT_ATOMS: atom_id res chain seq x y z
N MET A 1 -11.43 18.12 7.89
CA MET A 1 -10.34 17.45 7.12
C MET A 1 -9.96 18.35 5.97
N LYS A 2 -8.66 18.59 5.70
CA LYS A 2 -8.24 19.24 4.45
C LYS A 2 -8.63 18.38 3.27
N SER A 3 -9.17 18.99 2.21
CA SER A 3 -9.42 18.29 0.95
C SER A 3 -8.08 17.92 0.30
N VAL A 4 -7.98 16.69 -0.19
CA VAL A 4 -6.81 16.21 -0.93
C VAL A 4 -6.82 16.83 -2.31
N THR A 5 -5.70 17.43 -2.73
CA THR A 5 -5.51 18.02 -4.06
C THR A 5 -4.77 17.07 -5.00
N SER A 6 -4.83 17.35 -6.31
CA SER A 6 -4.05 16.59 -7.31
C SER A 6 -2.55 16.65 -7.04
N LYS A 7 -2.06 17.79 -6.57
CA LYS A 7 -0.66 17.98 -6.18
C LYS A 7 -0.24 17.09 -5.01
N ASP A 8 -1.11 16.93 -4.01
CA ASP A 8 -0.84 16.05 -2.88
C ASP A 8 -0.73 14.58 -3.34
N VAL A 9 -1.59 14.16 -4.28
CA VAL A 9 -1.54 12.80 -4.85
C VAL A 9 -0.28 12.59 -5.67
N VAL A 10 0.12 13.57 -6.50
CA VAL A 10 1.37 13.52 -7.28
C VAL A 10 2.56 13.38 -6.35
N ASN A 11 2.66 14.20 -5.30
CA ASN A 11 3.75 14.13 -4.33
C ASN A 11 3.77 12.78 -3.60
N PHE A 12 2.60 12.29 -3.19
CA PHE A 12 2.47 10.97 -2.58
C PHE A 12 3.01 9.86 -3.48
N ILE A 13 2.65 9.86 -4.77
CA ILE A 13 3.13 8.84 -5.72
C ILE A 13 4.64 8.95 -5.92
N LYS A 14 5.19 10.16 -6.03
CA LYS A 14 6.64 10.35 -6.12
C LYS A 14 7.37 9.78 -4.90
N GLU A 15 7.00 10.21 -3.71
CA GLU A 15 7.72 9.89 -2.48
C GLU A 15 7.49 8.46 -1.99
N HIS A 16 6.26 7.96 -2.10
CA HIS A 16 5.87 6.69 -1.49
C HIS A 16 5.77 5.52 -2.47
N VAL A 17 5.76 5.79 -3.77
CA VAL A 17 5.75 4.74 -4.80
C VAL A 17 7.04 4.77 -5.60
N ILE A 18 7.30 5.86 -6.34
CA ILE A 18 8.44 5.90 -7.29
C ILE A 18 9.77 5.82 -6.57
N HIS A 19 9.98 6.61 -5.50
CA HIS A 19 11.25 6.60 -4.76
C HIS A 19 11.50 5.32 -3.97
N ARG A 20 10.48 4.47 -3.79
CA ARG A 20 10.62 3.21 -3.03
C ARG A 20 10.66 1.97 -3.91
N PHE A 21 9.90 1.98 -5.00
CA PHE A 21 9.65 0.78 -5.80
C PHE A 21 9.99 0.97 -7.28
N GLY A 22 10.42 2.18 -7.67
CA GLY A 22 10.60 2.55 -9.07
C GLY A 22 9.28 2.98 -9.74
N THR A 23 9.38 3.37 -11.00
CA THR A 23 8.24 3.87 -11.78
C THR A 23 7.33 2.72 -12.20
N PRO A 24 6.05 2.70 -11.78
CA PRO A 24 5.11 1.67 -12.21
C PRO A 24 4.76 1.86 -13.68
N GLN A 25 4.58 0.76 -14.41
CA GLN A 25 4.14 0.83 -15.81
C GLN A 25 2.72 1.39 -15.95
N THR A 26 1.87 1.12 -14.96
CA THR A 26 0.45 1.43 -15.03
C THR A 26 -0.07 1.86 -13.68
N ILE A 27 -0.93 2.88 -13.66
CA ILE A 27 -1.76 3.24 -12.51
C ILE A 27 -3.22 3.09 -12.91
N THR A 28 -3.97 2.31 -12.15
CA THR A 28 -5.43 2.21 -12.30
C THR A 28 -6.09 3.08 -11.24
N ALA A 29 -6.94 4.00 -11.66
CA ALA A 29 -7.64 4.91 -10.76
C ALA A 29 -9.14 5.00 -11.11
N ASN A 30 -9.95 5.28 -10.09
CA ASN A 30 -11.36 5.59 -10.29
C ASN A 30 -11.56 6.99 -10.94
N GLY A 31 -12.82 7.36 -11.23
CA GLY A 31 -13.16 8.66 -11.80
C GLY A 31 -13.08 9.86 -10.84
N GLY A 32 -12.36 9.75 -9.72
CA GLY A 32 -12.20 10.85 -8.77
C GLY A 32 -11.52 12.07 -9.41
N SER A 33 -12.01 13.27 -9.09
CA SER A 33 -11.56 14.54 -9.69
C SER A 33 -10.05 14.74 -9.66
N VAL A 34 -9.39 14.30 -8.60
CA VAL A 34 -7.92 14.41 -8.44
C VAL A 34 -7.15 13.59 -9.48
N PHE A 35 -7.67 12.43 -9.90
CA PHE A 35 -7.03 11.53 -10.87
C PHE A 35 -7.36 11.87 -12.33
N ILE A 36 -8.42 12.65 -12.56
CA ILE A 36 -8.79 13.11 -13.90
C ILE A 36 -8.27 14.51 -14.22
N SER A 37 -7.65 15.18 -13.26
CA SER A 37 -7.08 16.50 -13.42
C SER A 37 -5.98 16.54 -14.49
N GLU A 38 -5.81 17.68 -15.12
CA GLU A 38 -4.76 17.89 -16.10
C GLU A 38 -3.36 17.75 -15.47
N GLU A 39 -3.18 18.25 -14.24
CA GLU A 39 -1.94 18.13 -13.48
C GLU A 39 -1.53 16.67 -13.28
N PHE A 40 -2.48 15.81 -12.88
CA PHE A 40 -2.19 14.39 -12.66
C PHE A 40 -1.90 13.66 -13.98
N ARG A 41 -2.62 13.98 -15.05
CA ARG A 41 -2.38 13.40 -16.38
C ARG A 41 -1.02 13.80 -16.94
N LYS A 42 -0.67 15.09 -16.81
CA LYS A 42 0.65 15.58 -17.22
C LYS A 42 1.76 14.87 -16.47
N PHE A 43 1.65 14.78 -15.16
CA PHE A 43 2.61 14.05 -14.34
C PHE A 43 2.80 12.60 -14.81
N THR A 44 1.71 11.85 -15.01
CA THR A 44 1.80 10.44 -15.44
C THR A 44 2.43 10.31 -16.83
N ALA A 45 2.14 11.25 -17.75
CA ALA A 45 2.75 11.29 -19.07
C ALA A 45 4.26 11.60 -19.00
N ASP A 46 4.64 12.59 -18.19
CA ASP A 46 6.04 13.02 -18.03
C ASP A 46 6.95 11.91 -17.49
N VAL A 47 6.42 11.04 -16.62
CA VAL A 47 7.17 9.90 -16.05
C VAL A 47 6.93 8.57 -16.77
N GLY A 48 6.17 8.57 -17.87
CA GLY A 48 5.92 7.38 -18.69
C GLY A 48 4.94 6.37 -18.07
N ILE A 49 4.07 6.79 -17.16
CA ILE A 49 3.08 5.93 -16.51
C ILE A 49 1.79 5.89 -17.34
N LYS A 50 1.33 4.70 -17.68
CA LYS A 50 0.02 4.50 -18.34
C LYS A 50 -1.10 4.63 -17.32
N LEU A 51 -1.94 5.66 -17.46
CA LEU A 51 -3.12 5.84 -16.62
C LEU A 51 -4.32 5.08 -17.20
N ILE A 52 -4.84 4.11 -16.44
CA ILE A 52 -6.06 3.37 -16.75
C ILE A 52 -7.18 3.86 -15.83
N ARG A 53 -8.33 4.20 -16.44
CA ARG A 53 -9.52 4.56 -15.67
C ARG A 53 -10.41 3.34 -15.49
N SER A 54 -10.77 3.04 -14.26
CA SER A 54 -11.86 2.12 -13.99
C SER A 54 -13.18 2.87 -14.28
N SER A 55 -14.00 2.29 -15.13
CA SER A 55 -15.37 2.81 -15.35
C SER A 55 -16.33 2.20 -14.31
N PRO A 56 -17.49 2.85 -14.04
CA PRO A 56 -18.53 2.26 -13.21
C PRO A 56 -19.02 0.89 -13.73
N TYR A 57 -18.89 0.66 -15.03
CA TYR A 57 -19.25 -0.61 -15.70
C TYR A 57 -18.17 -1.69 -15.57
N TYR A 58 -16.93 -1.34 -15.15
CA TYR A 58 -15.82 -2.26 -14.95
C TYR A 58 -15.15 -2.02 -13.58
N ALA A 59 -15.96 -2.08 -12.54
CA ALA A 59 -15.52 -1.89 -11.15
C ALA A 59 -14.47 -2.90 -10.71
N GLN A 60 -14.40 -4.08 -11.35
CA GLN A 60 -13.42 -5.14 -11.06
C GLN A 60 -11.96 -4.67 -11.20
N ALA A 61 -11.67 -3.70 -12.08
CA ALA A 61 -10.34 -3.14 -12.25
C ALA A 61 -9.80 -2.45 -10.97
N ASN A 62 -10.68 -2.01 -10.07
CA ASN A 62 -10.32 -1.38 -8.79
C ASN A 62 -10.66 -2.26 -7.57
N GLY A 63 -11.24 -3.44 -7.79
CA GLY A 63 -11.77 -4.30 -6.73
C GLY A 63 -10.73 -4.75 -5.71
N GLN A 64 -9.47 -4.96 -6.11
CA GLN A 64 -8.39 -5.30 -5.18
C GLN A 64 -8.03 -4.14 -4.24
N ALA A 65 -7.99 -2.91 -4.77
CA ALA A 65 -7.75 -1.72 -3.96
C ALA A 65 -8.90 -1.49 -2.97
N GLU A 66 -10.13 -1.68 -3.39
CA GLU A 66 -11.31 -1.58 -2.53
C GLU A 66 -11.32 -2.64 -1.43
N ALA A 67 -11.01 -3.90 -1.75
CA ALA A 67 -10.91 -4.98 -0.78
C ALA A 67 -9.80 -4.74 0.24
N SER A 68 -8.63 -4.25 -0.21
CA SER A 68 -7.52 -3.86 0.66
C SER A 68 -7.90 -2.72 1.59
N ASN A 69 -8.56 -1.69 1.07
CA ASN A 69 -9.05 -0.56 1.87
C ASN A 69 -10.08 -1.00 2.92
N GLN A 70 -11.00 -1.89 2.57
CA GLN A 70 -11.96 -2.44 3.52
C GLN A 70 -11.27 -3.24 4.64
N SER A 71 -10.26 -4.02 4.29
CA SER A 71 -9.46 -4.78 5.25
C SER A 71 -8.74 -3.85 6.23
N LEU A 72 -8.06 -2.81 5.73
CA LEU A 72 -7.40 -1.79 6.54
C LEU A 72 -8.38 -1.06 7.45
N ILE A 73 -9.54 -0.65 6.94
CA ILE A 73 -10.57 0.02 7.75
C ILE A 73 -11.05 -0.88 8.87
N LYS A 74 -11.22 -2.19 8.63
CA LYS A 74 -11.60 -3.16 9.68
C LYS A 74 -10.53 -3.26 10.77
N LEU A 75 -9.24 -3.32 10.39
CA LEU A 75 -8.12 -3.35 11.35
C LEU A 75 -8.07 -2.08 12.20
N ILE A 76 -8.20 -0.91 11.56
CA ILE A 76 -8.24 0.37 12.25
C ILE A 76 -9.43 0.41 13.23
N LYS A 77 -10.63 0.08 12.77
CA LYS A 77 -11.84 0.08 13.61
C LYS A 77 -11.71 -0.84 14.83
N ARG A 78 -11.10 -2.00 14.71
CA ARG A 78 -10.86 -2.91 15.84
C ARG A 78 -9.96 -2.29 16.91
N LYS A 79 -8.95 -1.53 16.51
CA LYS A 79 -8.01 -0.89 17.44
C LYS A 79 -8.55 0.39 18.07
N ILE A 80 -9.49 1.07 17.41
CA ILE A 80 -10.00 2.37 17.87
C ILE A 80 -11.30 2.23 18.70
N ASN A 81 -11.72 1.02 19.07
CA ASN A 81 -13.05 0.74 19.64
C ASN A 81 -13.48 1.67 20.80
N GLU A 82 -12.54 2.38 21.44
CA GLU A 82 -12.83 3.28 22.56
C GLU A 82 -12.59 4.77 22.26
N ASN A 83 -11.86 5.11 21.19
CA ASN A 83 -11.55 6.52 20.88
C ASN A 83 -11.29 6.78 19.40
N SER A 84 -12.34 7.05 18.64
CA SER A 84 -12.30 7.26 17.18
C SER A 84 -11.41 8.44 16.72
N ARG A 85 -11.01 9.34 17.62
CA ARG A 85 -10.14 10.48 17.30
C ARG A 85 -8.66 10.09 17.19
N ARG A 86 -8.26 8.92 17.67
CA ARG A 86 -6.86 8.44 17.70
C ARG A 86 -6.49 7.50 16.54
N TRP A 87 -7.27 7.47 15.48
CA TRP A 87 -7.04 6.58 14.34
C TRP A 87 -5.65 6.76 13.70
N HIS A 88 -5.10 7.97 13.72
CA HIS A 88 -3.79 8.28 13.16
C HIS A 88 -2.64 7.63 13.93
N GLU A 89 -2.79 7.40 15.23
CA GLU A 89 -1.78 6.74 16.07
C GLU A 89 -1.68 5.25 15.74
N VAL A 90 -2.79 4.61 15.40
CA VAL A 90 -2.84 3.18 15.09
C VAL A 90 -2.68 2.86 13.60
N LEU A 91 -2.67 3.89 12.75
CA LEU A 91 -2.60 3.71 11.30
C LEU A 91 -1.32 2.98 10.88
N SER A 92 -0.17 3.36 11.43
CA SER A 92 1.12 2.73 11.12
C SER A 92 1.13 1.25 11.44
N GLU A 93 0.60 0.87 12.61
CA GLU A 93 0.51 -0.53 13.03
C GLU A 93 -0.49 -1.32 12.19
N ALA A 94 -1.63 -0.72 11.82
CA ALA A 94 -2.60 -1.36 10.95
C ALA A 94 -2.04 -1.60 9.54
N LEU A 95 -1.30 -0.63 9.01
CA LEU A 95 -0.59 -0.77 7.73
C LEU A 95 0.49 -1.84 7.80
N TRP A 96 1.26 -1.90 8.88
CA TRP A 96 2.26 -2.94 9.09
C TRP A 96 1.61 -4.32 9.14
N ALA A 97 0.59 -4.51 9.99
CA ALA A 97 -0.15 -5.76 10.07
C ALA A 97 -0.72 -6.20 8.71
N HIS A 98 -1.26 -5.28 7.93
CA HIS A 98 -1.77 -5.57 6.59
C HIS A 98 -0.65 -6.03 5.64
N ARG A 99 0.53 -5.40 5.70
CA ARG A 99 1.66 -5.73 4.81
C ARG A 99 2.24 -7.11 5.06
N ILE A 100 2.26 -7.56 6.31
CA ILE A 100 2.81 -8.87 6.68
C ILE A 100 1.78 -10.01 6.70
N SER A 101 0.49 -9.69 6.59
CA SER A 101 -0.57 -10.70 6.57
C SER A 101 -0.70 -11.34 5.19
N CYS A 102 -0.89 -12.66 5.16
CA CYS A 102 -1.22 -13.38 3.94
C CYS A 102 -2.61 -12.99 3.44
N HIS A 103 -2.73 -12.65 2.16
CA HIS A 103 -3.99 -12.29 1.52
C HIS A 103 -4.52 -13.42 0.66
N GLY A 104 -5.83 -13.67 0.75
CA GLY A 104 -6.49 -14.80 0.06
C GLY A 104 -6.33 -14.78 -1.47
N ALA A 105 -6.27 -13.60 -2.08
CA ALA A 105 -6.12 -13.45 -3.53
C ALA A 105 -4.72 -13.80 -4.03
N THR A 106 -3.68 -13.43 -3.29
CA THR A 106 -2.27 -13.62 -3.68
C THR A 106 -1.63 -14.86 -3.05
N LYS A 107 -2.27 -15.43 -2.02
CA LYS A 107 -1.75 -16.55 -1.19
C LYS A 107 -0.41 -16.24 -0.51
N THR A 108 -0.05 -14.98 -0.42
CA THR A 108 1.18 -14.51 0.21
C THR A 108 0.99 -13.12 0.80
N SER A 109 1.97 -12.62 1.55
CA SER A 109 1.95 -11.28 2.11
C SER A 109 2.38 -10.23 1.07
N PRO A 110 1.88 -8.98 1.15
CA PRO A 110 2.41 -7.87 0.35
C PRO A 110 3.90 -7.63 0.59
N TYR A 111 4.38 -7.89 1.78
CA TYR A 111 5.80 -7.78 2.12
C TYR A 111 6.64 -8.77 1.31
N HIS A 112 6.21 -10.03 1.28
CA HIS A 112 6.89 -11.09 0.50
C HIS A 112 6.91 -10.77 -1.00
N LEU A 113 5.81 -10.23 -1.56
CA LEU A 113 5.76 -9.83 -2.97
C LEU A 113 6.76 -8.74 -3.34
N VAL A 114 7.13 -7.88 -2.40
CA VAL A 114 8.06 -6.76 -2.63
C VAL A 114 9.51 -7.19 -2.41
N TYR A 115 9.77 -7.94 -1.33
CA TYR A 115 11.13 -8.21 -0.86
C TYR A 115 11.60 -9.64 -1.12
N GLY A 116 10.72 -10.53 -1.58
CA GLY A 116 11.04 -11.92 -1.87
C GLY A 116 11.13 -12.84 -0.65
N HIS A 117 10.92 -12.32 0.55
CA HIS A 117 10.94 -13.06 1.81
C HIS A 117 9.91 -12.49 2.81
N GLU A 118 9.57 -13.27 3.83
CA GLU A 118 8.67 -12.79 4.89
C GLU A 118 9.38 -11.81 5.83
N ALA A 119 8.59 -10.91 6.42
CA ALA A 119 9.11 -9.96 7.41
C ALA A 119 9.50 -10.70 8.69
N VAL A 120 10.67 -10.41 9.21
CA VAL A 120 11.07 -10.86 10.55
C VAL A 120 10.39 -9.98 11.60
N LEU A 121 9.71 -10.60 12.53
CA LEU A 121 9.00 -9.90 13.60
C LEU A 121 9.91 -9.73 14.84
N PRO A 122 9.72 -8.67 15.64
CA PRO A 122 10.57 -8.41 16.81
C PRO A 122 10.67 -9.60 17.79
N TRP A 123 9.58 -10.35 17.97
CA TRP A 123 9.55 -11.54 18.84
C TRP A 123 10.34 -12.71 18.24
N GLU A 124 10.43 -12.82 16.92
CA GLU A 124 11.22 -13.87 16.25
C GLU A 124 12.70 -13.70 16.46
N ILE A 125 13.19 -12.45 16.56
CA ILE A 125 14.57 -12.13 16.90
C ILE A 125 14.90 -12.68 18.30
N THR A 126 13.99 -12.48 19.25
CA THR A 126 14.17 -12.97 20.63
C THR A 126 14.10 -14.50 20.72
N ALA A 127 13.27 -15.13 19.88
CA ALA A 127 13.06 -16.58 19.85
C ALA A 127 14.10 -17.34 18.99
N GLY A 128 14.97 -16.64 18.24
CA GLY A 128 15.94 -17.26 17.34
C GLY A 128 15.27 -18.07 16.22
N SER A 129 14.24 -17.51 15.59
CA SER A 129 13.46 -18.23 14.58
C SER A 129 14.23 -18.43 13.26
N ARG A 130 13.76 -19.39 12.42
CA ARG A 130 14.30 -19.62 11.06
C ARG A 130 14.28 -18.37 10.17
N GLY A 131 13.34 -17.45 10.37
CA GLY A 131 13.27 -16.18 9.64
C GLY A 131 14.49 -15.30 9.90
N VAL A 132 14.98 -15.27 11.15
CA VAL A 132 16.19 -14.55 11.54
C VAL A 132 17.44 -15.18 10.92
N GLU A 133 17.55 -16.50 10.94
CA GLU A 133 18.69 -17.22 10.32
C GLU A 133 18.75 -16.96 8.82
N PHE A 134 17.61 -16.98 8.13
CA PHE A 134 17.54 -16.70 6.72
C PHE A 134 17.98 -15.26 6.38
N GLN A 135 17.53 -14.28 7.15
CA GLN A 135 17.89 -12.88 6.94
C GLN A 135 19.40 -12.64 7.22
N ASN A 136 19.95 -13.27 8.23
CA ASN A 136 21.39 -13.17 8.53
C ASN A 136 22.25 -13.73 7.39
N ASN A 137 21.79 -14.81 6.74
CA ASN A 137 22.47 -15.38 5.59
C ASN A 137 22.44 -14.48 4.37
N LEU A 138 21.32 -13.76 4.12
CA LEU A 138 21.22 -12.79 3.03
C LEU A 138 22.09 -11.54 3.20
N THR A 139 22.42 -11.18 4.44
CA THR A 139 23.27 -10.01 4.74
C THR A 139 24.74 -10.34 4.83
N ALA A 140 25.11 -11.62 4.78
CA ALA A 140 26.49 -12.09 4.86
C ALA A 140 27.18 -12.27 3.49
N GLU A 141 26.44 -12.11 2.38
CA GLU A 141 26.93 -12.05 0.99
C GLU A 141 27.12 -10.59 0.55
#